data_377cf1b6930b4f01f228f4cc7ac40f3b
#
_entry.id   377cf1b6930b4f01f228f4cc7ac40f3b
#
_cell.length_a   1.000
_cell.length_b   1.000
_cell.length_c   1.000
_cell.angle_alpha   90.00
_cell.angle_beta   90.00
_cell.angle_gamma   90.00
#
_symmetry.space_group_name_H-M   'P 1'
#
loop_
_entity.id
_entity.type
_entity.pdbx_description
1 polymer ?
#
loop_
_entity_poly.entity_id
_entity_poly.type
_entity_poly.pdbx_seq_one_letter_code
_entity_poly.pdbx_strand_id
1 'polypeptide(L)' 'GPVYRADRTEYVVAEMHLRTIAMDFWASLEHDIRYKVDKTKLPEGINEEMFECAGKIAEIDRQMQDMYQRIKASDAYNED' A
#
# COMPACT_ATOMS: atom_id res chain seq x y z
N GLY A 1 -22.96 16.91 15.18
CA GLY A 1 -22.68 17.08 13.75
C GLY A 1 -22.71 15.77 13.00
N PRO A 2 -22.68 15.83 11.69
CA PRO A 2 -22.71 14.61 10.90
C PRO A 2 -21.48 13.76 11.21
N VAL A 3 -21.75 12.52 11.51
CA VAL A 3 -20.67 11.56 11.68
C VAL A 3 -20.15 11.21 10.30
N TYR A 4 -18.90 11.50 10.08
CA TYR A 4 -18.28 11.12 8.84
C TYR A 4 -18.09 9.62 8.85
N ARG A 5 -18.85 8.94 8.04
CA ARG A 5 -18.69 7.52 7.86
C ARG A 5 -18.18 7.27 6.46
N ALA A 6 -16.97 6.79 6.37
CA ALA A 6 -16.54 6.17 5.13
C ALA A 6 -17.32 4.87 5.03
N ASP A 7 -18.08 4.68 3.96
CA ASP A 7 -18.79 3.43 3.75
C ASP A 7 -17.82 2.37 3.20
N ARG A 8 -18.34 1.17 3.03
CA ARG A 8 -17.56 0.05 2.54
C ARG A 8 -16.87 0.35 1.22
N THR A 9 -17.60 1.00 0.32
CA THR A 9 -17.07 1.31 -1.00
C THR A 9 -15.88 2.25 -0.90
N GLU A 10 -15.98 3.28 -0.06
CA GLU A 10 -14.90 4.24 0.12
C GLU A 10 -13.65 3.58 0.69
N TYR A 11 -13.80 2.68 1.67
CA TYR A 11 -12.67 1.94 2.22
C TYR A 11 -11.99 1.09 1.17
N VAL A 12 -12.78 0.34 0.39
CA VAL A 12 -12.22 -0.54 -0.63
C VAL A 12 -11.51 0.27 -1.71
N VAL A 13 -12.11 1.37 -2.16
CA VAL A 13 -11.50 2.22 -3.17
C VAL A 13 -10.21 2.83 -2.65
N ALA A 14 -10.20 3.34 -1.42
CA ALA A 14 -8.99 3.92 -0.84
C ALA A 14 -7.86 2.88 -0.72
N GLU A 15 -8.18 1.69 -0.25
CA GLU A 15 -7.21 0.61 -0.13
C GLU A 15 -6.64 0.22 -1.48
N MET A 16 -7.52 0.03 -2.48
CA MET A 16 -7.09 -0.31 -3.83
C MET A 16 -6.22 0.78 -4.43
N HIS A 17 -6.57 2.04 -4.20
CA HIS A 17 -5.80 3.16 -4.72
C HIS A 17 -4.38 3.18 -4.16
N LEU A 18 -4.23 3.01 -2.86
CA LEU A 18 -2.92 2.96 -2.21
C LEU A 18 -2.09 1.79 -2.69
N ARG A 19 -2.70 0.62 -2.82
CA ARG A 19 -2.00 -0.57 -3.32
C ARG A 19 -1.56 -0.36 -4.77
N THR A 20 -2.41 0.22 -5.60
CA THR A 20 -2.09 0.46 -7.00
C THR A 20 -0.92 1.43 -7.13
N ILE A 21 -0.92 2.50 -6.35
CA ILE A 21 0.19 3.46 -6.36
C ILE A 21 1.51 2.77 -5.99
N ALA A 22 1.50 1.97 -4.93
CA ALA A 22 2.69 1.27 -4.48
C ALA A 22 3.17 0.27 -5.53
N MET A 23 2.25 -0.48 -6.14
CA MET A 23 2.58 -1.46 -7.16
C MET A 23 3.13 -0.81 -8.42
N ASP A 24 2.52 0.30 -8.85
CA ASP A 24 3.00 1.04 -10.02
C ASP A 24 4.39 1.61 -9.78
N PHE A 25 4.61 2.15 -8.60
CA PHE A 25 5.92 2.68 -8.23
C PHE A 25 6.98 1.59 -8.29
N TRP A 26 6.72 0.43 -7.67
CA TRP A 26 7.65 -0.68 -7.66
C TRP A 26 7.93 -1.21 -9.07
N ALA A 27 6.88 -1.36 -9.87
CA ALA A 27 7.04 -1.85 -11.23
C ALA A 27 7.92 -0.91 -12.05
N SER A 28 7.70 0.40 -11.93
CA SER A 28 8.51 1.40 -12.62
C SER A 28 9.96 1.38 -12.14
N LEU A 29 10.15 1.29 -10.83
CA LEU A 29 11.49 1.28 -10.25
C LEU A 29 12.26 0.03 -10.66
N GLU A 30 11.63 -1.14 -10.59
CA GLU A 30 12.26 -2.38 -11.02
C GLU A 30 12.63 -2.36 -12.49
N HIS A 31 11.73 -1.83 -13.32
CA HIS A 31 11.99 -1.70 -14.75
C HIS A 31 13.20 -0.81 -15.00
N ASP A 32 13.25 0.35 -14.34
CA ASP A 32 14.35 1.29 -14.52
C ASP A 32 15.68 0.69 -14.05
N ILE A 33 15.68 0.00 -12.94
CA ILE A 33 16.90 -0.64 -12.44
C ILE A 33 17.38 -1.70 -13.40
N ARG A 34 16.47 -2.46 -14.00
CA ARG A 34 16.82 -3.53 -14.94
C ARG A 34 17.33 -3.01 -16.27
N TYR A 35 16.71 -1.94 -16.80
CA TYR A 35 16.94 -1.54 -18.19
C TYR A 35 17.56 -0.15 -18.37
N LYS A 36 17.46 0.74 -17.39
CA LYS A 36 17.89 2.13 -17.56
C LYS A 36 18.99 2.58 -16.63
N VAL A 37 19.29 1.80 -15.61
CA VAL A 37 20.21 2.21 -14.55
C VAL A 37 21.47 1.37 -14.62
N ASP A 38 22.61 2.04 -14.50
CA ASP A 38 23.89 1.38 -14.31
C ASP A 38 23.98 0.94 -12.85
N LYS A 39 23.90 -0.38 -12.63
CA LYS A 39 23.83 -0.95 -11.28
C LYS A 39 25.12 -0.68 -10.47
N THR A 40 26.23 -0.41 -11.15
CA THR A 40 27.47 -0.09 -10.45
C THR A 40 27.48 1.31 -9.87
N LYS A 41 26.51 2.14 -10.28
CA LYS A 41 26.42 3.54 -9.87
C LYS A 41 25.22 3.81 -8.97
N LEU A 42 24.55 2.78 -8.49
CA LEU A 42 23.43 2.94 -7.58
C LEU A 42 23.92 3.57 -6.27
N PRO A 43 23.06 4.40 -5.64
CA PRO A 43 23.44 4.99 -4.35
C PRO A 43 23.76 3.92 -3.33
N GLU A 44 24.71 4.20 -2.45
CA GLU A 44 25.08 3.28 -1.39
C GLU A 44 23.91 3.01 -0.47
N GLY A 45 23.69 1.75 -0.14
CA GLY A 45 22.61 1.36 0.77
C GLY A 45 21.23 1.32 0.15
N ILE A 46 21.11 1.62 -1.15
CA ILE A 46 19.77 1.68 -1.77
C ILE A 46 19.06 0.33 -1.78
N ASN A 47 19.80 -0.76 -1.94
CA ASN A 47 19.19 -2.09 -1.97
C ASN A 47 18.57 -2.45 -0.61
N GLU A 48 19.26 -2.13 0.47
CA GLU A 48 18.76 -2.34 1.82
C GLU A 48 17.55 -1.47 2.09
N GLU A 49 17.59 -0.22 1.65
CA GLU A 49 16.47 0.70 1.82
C GLU A 49 15.24 0.23 1.04
N MET A 50 15.45 -0.26 -0.18
CA MET A 50 14.36 -0.82 -0.98
C MET A 50 13.74 -2.04 -0.30
N PHE A 51 14.57 -2.90 0.27
CA PHE A 51 14.08 -4.07 0.99
C PHE A 51 13.25 -3.66 2.21
N GLU A 52 13.73 -2.70 2.99
CA GLU A 52 12.99 -2.19 4.14
C GLU A 52 11.68 -1.55 3.72
N CYS A 53 11.70 -0.77 2.64
CA CYS A 53 10.51 -0.11 2.13
C CYS A 53 9.46 -1.13 1.69
N ALA A 54 9.89 -2.18 1.00
CA ALA A 54 8.98 -3.25 0.60
C ALA A 54 8.33 -3.92 1.81
N GLY A 55 9.09 -4.13 2.87
CA GLY A 55 8.57 -4.68 4.12
C GLY A 55 7.53 -3.78 4.77
N LYS A 56 7.77 -2.47 4.75
CA LYS A 56 6.82 -1.50 5.30
C LYS A 56 5.52 -1.46 4.49
N ILE A 57 5.61 -1.52 3.17
CA ILE A 57 4.43 -1.56 2.31
C ILE A 57 3.60 -2.82 2.59
N ALA A 58 4.26 -3.96 2.70
CA ALA A 58 3.56 -5.21 3.03
C ALA A 58 2.90 -5.16 4.40
N GLU A 59 3.55 -4.54 5.37
CA GLU A 59 3.01 -4.39 6.72
C GLU A 59 1.79 -3.48 6.72
N ILE A 60 1.85 -2.35 6.01
CA ILE A 60 0.72 -1.44 5.88
C ILE A 60 -0.45 -2.14 5.21
N ASP A 61 -0.18 -2.89 4.14
CA ASP A 61 -1.22 -3.65 3.45
C ASP A 61 -1.94 -4.61 4.41
N ARG A 62 -1.17 -5.36 5.21
CA ARG A 62 -1.77 -6.26 6.20
C ARG A 62 -2.58 -5.51 7.23
N GLN A 63 -2.07 -4.37 7.69
CA GLN A 63 -2.77 -3.56 8.69
C GLN A 63 -4.09 -3.02 8.13
N MET A 64 -4.10 -2.56 6.90
CA MET A 64 -5.32 -2.08 6.26
C MET A 64 -6.36 -3.19 6.13
N GLN A 65 -5.92 -4.38 5.71
CA GLN A 65 -6.83 -5.51 5.62
C GLN A 65 -7.35 -5.94 6.98
N ASP A 66 -6.52 -5.94 7.99
CA ASP A 66 -6.93 -6.28 9.35
C ASP A 66 -7.96 -5.29 9.88
N MET A 67 -7.73 -4.00 9.70
CA MET A 67 -8.68 -2.97 10.11
C MET A 67 -10.03 -3.14 9.41
N TYR A 68 -9.99 -3.38 8.11
CA TYR A 68 -11.20 -3.60 7.33
C TYR A 68 -11.99 -4.80 7.88
N GLN A 69 -11.31 -5.91 8.14
CA GLN A 69 -11.97 -7.10 8.66
C GLN A 69 -12.57 -6.88 10.05
N ARG A 70 -11.86 -6.15 10.91
CA ARG A 70 -12.36 -5.85 12.25
C ARG A 70 -13.58 -4.95 12.21
N ILE A 71 -13.58 -3.96 11.34
CA ILE A 71 -14.73 -3.06 11.18
C ILE A 71 -15.90 -3.84 10.61
N LYS A 72 -15.65 -4.67 9.61
CA LYS A 72 -16.71 -5.48 8.98
C LYS A 72 -17.35 -6.45 9.97
N ALA A 73 -16.56 -7.03 10.86
CA ALA A 73 -17.07 -7.97 11.86
C ALA A 73 -17.74 -7.29 13.05
N SER A 74 -17.61 -5.98 13.19
CA SER A 74 -18.16 -5.23 14.31
C SER A 74 -19.63 -4.88 14.07
N ASP A 75 -20.32 -4.47 15.15
CA ASP A 75 -21.68 -3.97 15.05
C ASP A 75 -21.76 -2.57 14.45
N ALA A 76 -20.61 -1.91 14.29
CA ALA A 76 -20.55 -0.57 13.71
C ALA A 76 -20.80 -0.57 12.21
N TYR A 77 -20.58 -1.71 11.54
CA TYR A 77 -20.66 -1.80 10.10
C TYR A 77 -22.11 -1.83 9.63
N ASN A 78 -22.47 -0.86 8.79
CA ASN A 78 -23.81 -0.73 8.26
C ASN A 78 -23.81 -1.14 6.79
N GLU A 79 -24.54 -2.21 6.48
CA GLU A 79 -24.55 -2.77 5.12
C GLU A 79 -25.67 -2.20 4.23
N ASP A 80 -26.44 -1.26 4.71
CA ASP A 80 -27.51 -0.66 3.90
C ASP A 80 -26.96 0.20 2.75
#